data_535c9151e22d3747cb6f87282ff6e32f
#
_entry.id   535c9151e22d3747cb6f87282ff6e32f
#
_cell.length_a   1.000
_cell.length_b   1.000
_cell.length_c   1.000
_cell.angle_alpha   90.00
_cell.angle_beta   90.00
_cell.angle_gamma   90.00
#
_symmetry.space_group_name_H-M   'P 1'
#
loop_
_entity.id
_entity.type
_entity.pdbx_description
1 polymer ?
#
loop_
_entity_poly.entity_id
_entity_poly.type
_entity_poly.pdbx_seq_one_letter_code
_entity_poly.pdbx_strand_id
1 'polypeptide(L)'
;MTENTAIIKIIDEITACRNITFEQLHMLLETDDMQAVDYLRKRASEKAHETYGNQVFIRGLIEFTNYCKNDCLYCGIRHSNTHADRYRLSTEQIMACCESGYELGFRTFVLQGGEDPYYTDERICEIVSGIKAKYPDCAVTLSIGEKSKESYQSYFDAGADRYLLRHETADEKHYSRLHPAEMSLANRKQCLWDLKEIGYQVGCGFMVGSPGQTVETLYEDLQFIKELEPHMVGIGPFISQKDTPFANEKSGTMDETLRLLSIIRLIHPKVLLPATTALGTIHPLGREKGIQSGANVVMPNLSPVNVRDKYKLYDNKICTGDEAAECRFCMENRMKSIGYQVVVSRGDYADF
;
A
#
# COMPACT_ATOMS: atom_id res chain seq x y z
N MET A 1 -21.53 -20.54 -25.59
CA MET A 1 -21.22 -19.22 -25.02
C MET A 1 -19.76 -18.95 -25.38
N THR A 2 -19.40 -17.80 -25.94
CA THR A 2 -17.99 -17.49 -26.20
C THR A 2 -17.27 -17.26 -24.85
N GLU A 3 -15.98 -17.49 -24.79
CA GLU A 3 -15.15 -17.25 -23.60
C GLU A 3 -15.35 -15.83 -23.05
N ASN A 4 -15.33 -14.82 -23.91
CA ASN A 4 -15.62 -13.43 -23.59
C ASN A 4 -16.96 -13.26 -22.84
N THR A 5 -18.03 -13.86 -23.34
CA THR A 5 -19.37 -13.78 -22.71
C THR A 5 -19.37 -14.40 -21.31
N ALA A 6 -18.62 -15.49 -21.10
CA ALA A 6 -18.49 -16.14 -19.79
C ALA A 6 -17.77 -15.26 -18.78
N ILE A 7 -16.64 -14.64 -19.18
CA ILE A 7 -15.85 -13.77 -18.31
C ILE A 7 -16.60 -12.49 -17.95
N ILE A 8 -17.29 -11.85 -18.91
CA ILE A 8 -18.14 -10.67 -18.64
C ILE A 8 -19.21 -11.01 -17.60
N LYS A 9 -19.86 -12.17 -17.72
CA LYS A 9 -20.86 -12.64 -16.74
C LYS A 9 -20.26 -12.82 -15.35
N ILE A 10 -19.06 -13.38 -15.25
CA ILE A 10 -18.31 -13.51 -13.98
C ILE A 10 -18.07 -12.14 -13.35
N ILE A 11 -17.62 -11.16 -14.13
CA ILE A 11 -17.37 -9.79 -13.65
C ILE A 11 -18.65 -9.17 -13.07
N ASP A 12 -19.78 -9.33 -13.75
CA ASP A 12 -21.06 -8.82 -13.28
C ASP A 12 -21.54 -9.53 -12.02
N GLU A 13 -21.38 -10.85 -11.93
CA GLU A 13 -21.68 -11.65 -10.74
C GLU A 13 -20.84 -11.18 -9.52
N ILE A 14 -19.52 -11.04 -9.68
CA ILE A 14 -18.61 -10.54 -8.63
C ILE A 14 -19.03 -9.14 -8.18
N THR A 15 -19.37 -8.28 -9.12
CA THR A 15 -19.81 -6.91 -8.84
C THR A 15 -21.10 -6.89 -8.00
N ALA A 16 -22.03 -7.80 -8.30
CA ALA A 16 -23.32 -7.88 -7.61
C ALA A 16 -23.20 -8.54 -6.22
N CYS A 17 -22.51 -9.68 -6.12
CA CYS A 17 -22.45 -10.45 -4.87
C CYS A 17 -21.28 -10.05 -3.96
N ARG A 18 -20.32 -9.23 -4.44
CA ARG A 18 -19.10 -8.82 -3.69
C ARG A 18 -18.31 -10.01 -3.15
N ASN A 19 -18.24 -11.06 -3.95
CA ASN A 19 -17.54 -12.28 -3.61
C ASN A 19 -16.91 -12.88 -4.87
N ILE A 20 -15.86 -13.66 -4.71
CA ILE A 20 -15.18 -14.34 -5.81
C ILE A 20 -14.89 -15.78 -5.40
N THR A 21 -15.10 -16.73 -6.32
CA THR A 21 -14.65 -18.12 -6.14
C THR A 21 -13.24 -18.29 -6.68
N PHE A 22 -12.60 -19.40 -6.33
CA PHE A 22 -11.29 -19.73 -6.85
C PHE A 22 -11.28 -19.84 -8.39
N GLU A 23 -12.28 -20.52 -8.96
CA GLU A 23 -12.40 -20.70 -10.41
C GLU A 23 -12.60 -19.37 -11.14
N GLN A 24 -13.40 -18.48 -10.56
CA GLN A 24 -13.61 -17.12 -11.11
C GLN A 24 -12.32 -16.30 -11.07
N LEU A 25 -11.58 -16.37 -9.97
CA LEU A 25 -10.26 -15.70 -9.86
C LEU A 25 -9.28 -16.22 -10.89
N HIS A 26 -9.17 -17.56 -11.01
CA HIS A 26 -8.30 -18.20 -11.98
C HIS A 26 -8.63 -17.75 -13.42
N MET A 27 -9.90 -17.77 -13.81
CA MET A 27 -10.32 -17.33 -15.13
C MET A 27 -9.99 -15.84 -15.38
N LEU A 28 -10.17 -14.96 -14.40
CA LEU A 28 -9.88 -13.52 -14.54
C LEU A 28 -8.40 -13.21 -14.61
N LEU A 29 -7.56 -14.01 -13.96
CA LEU A 29 -6.11 -13.80 -13.99
C LEU A 29 -5.46 -14.37 -15.26
N GLU A 30 -5.99 -15.45 -15.81
CA GLU A 30 -5.37 -16.16 -16.94
C GLU A 30 -5.96 -15.80 -18.31
N THR A 31 -7.09 -15.10 -18.37
CA THR A 31 -7.67 -14.75 -19.67
C THR A 31 -6.75 -13.84 -20.49
N ASP A 32 -6.59 -14.15 -21.78
CA ASP A 32 -5.94 -13.29 -22.78
C ASP A 32 -6.95 -12.37 -23.49
N ASP A 33 -8.25 -12.44 -23.16
CA ASP A 33 -9.28 -11.61 -23.78
C ASP A 33 -9.19 -10.17 -23.25
N MET A 34 -8.52 -9.33 -24.02
CA MET A 34 -8.33 -7.91 -23.69
C MET A 34 -9.64 -7.12 -23.56
N GLN A 35 -10.70 -7.51 -24.25
CA GLN A 35 -12.01 -6.85 -24.11
C GLN A 35 -12.64 -7.14 -22.75
N ALA A 36 -12.51 -8.37 -22.26
CA ALA A 36 -12.96 -8.75 -20.94
C ALA A 36 -12.10 -8.06 -19.84
N VAL A 37 -10.77 -7.97 -20.03
CA VAL A 37 -9.87 -7.24 -19.12
C VAL A 37 -10.21 -5.75 -19.06
N ASP A 38 -10.47 -5.11 -20.19
CA ASP A 38 -10.89 -3.70 -20.24
C ASP A 38 -12.26 -3.51 -19.58
N TYR A 39 -13.17 -4.47 -19.73
CA TYR A 39 -14.46 -4.45 -19.05
C TYR A 39 -14.29 -4.56 -17.54
N LEU A 40 -13.43 -5.45 -17.04
CA LEU A 40 -13.09 -5.57 -15.63
C LEU A 40 -12.59 -4.24 -15.03
N ARG A 41 -11.64 -3.59 -15.71
CA ARG A 41 -11.09 -2.29 -15.30
C ARG A 41 -12.16 -1.19 -15.29
N LYS A 42 -12.98 -1.15 -16.33
CA LYS A 42 -14.09 -0.21 -16.44
C LYS A 42 -15.08 -0.36 -15.28
N ARG A 43 -15.52 -1.60 -14.98
CA ARG A 43 -16.43 -1.88 -13.87
C ARG A 43 -15.84 -1.47 -12.51
N ALA A 44 -14.54 -1.72 -12.31
CA ALA A 44 -13.83 -1.30 -11.09
C ALA A 44 -13.75 0.23 -10.98
N SER A 45 -13.44 0.93 -12.07
CA SER A 45 -13.43 2.40 -12.11
C SER A 45 -14.81 2.98 -11.80
N GLU A 46 -15.87 2.45 -12.42
CA GLU A 46 -17.27 2.85 -12.15
C GLU A 46 -17.60 2.65 -10.66
N LYS A 47 -17.21 1.52 -10.08
CA LYS A 47 -17.44 1.22 -8.66
C LYS A 47 -16.67 2.17 -7.72
N ALA A 48 -15.45 2.57 -8.07
CA ALA A 48 -14.73 3.59 -7.34
C ALA A 48 -15.43 4.97 -7.42
N HIS A 49 -15.93 5.34 -8.61
CA HIS A 49 -16.65 6.59 -8.82
C HIS A 49 -17.98 6.65 -8.05
N GLU A 50 -18.71 5.55 -7.91
CA GLU A 50 -19.95 5.50 -7.11
C GLU A 50 -19.72 5.95 -5.66
N THR A 51 -18.52 5.66 -5.09
CA THR A 51 -18.19 5.97 -3.69
C THR A 51 -17.46 7.30 -3.53
N TYR A 52 -16.48 7.55 -4.40
CA TYR A 52 -15.49 8.63 -4.23
C TYR A 52 -15.52 9.68 -5.37
N GLY A 53 -16.40 9.52 -6.34
CA GLY A 53 -16.39 10.37 -7.55
C GLY A 53 -15.06 10.23 -8.31
N ASN A 54 -14.60 11.31 -8.89
CA ASN A 54 -13.31 11.38 -9.57
C ASN A 54 -12.15 11.82 -8.66
N GLN A 55 -12.33 11.72 -7.33
CA GLN A 55 -11.34 12.17 -6.35
C GLN A 55 -10.20 11.17 -6.19
N VAL A 56 -8.98 11.69 -6.16
CA VAL A 56 -7.77 10.96 -5.79
C VAL A 56 -7.19 11.59 -4.52
N PHE A 57 -7.06 10.78 -3.48
CA PHE A 57 -6.49 11.20 -2.20
C PHE A 57 -4.97 11.15 -2.26
N ILE A 58 -4.33 12.25 -1.83
CA ILE A 58 -2.88 12.27 -1.67
C ILE A 58 -2.49 12.05 -0.20
N ARG A 59 -1.48 11.22 0.02
CA ARG A 59 -0.90 11.00 1.34
C ARG A 59 0.59 11.30 1.30
N GLY A 60 1.03 12.18 2.18
CA GLY A 60 2.43 12.55 2.30
C GLY A 60 3.24 11.44 2.95
N LEU A 61 4.06 10.76 2.17
CA LEU A 61 4.90 9.67 2.65
C LEU A 61 6.20 10.21 3.24
N ILE A 62 6.47 9.90 4.50
CA ILE A 62 7.71 10.24 5.21
C ILE A 62 8.41 8.93 5.59
N GLU A 63 9.42 8.57 4.82
CA GLU A 63 10.29 7.41 5.06
C GLU A 63 11.35 7.85 6.09
N PHE A 64 11.06 7.67 7.39
CA PHE A 64 11.84 8.31 8.44
C PHE A 64 13.02 7.49 8.98
N THR A 65 13.07 6.19 8.67
CA THR A 65 14.21 5.31 8.97
C THR A 65 14.27 4.16 7.99
N ASN A 66 15.48 3.76 7.58
CA ASN A 66 15.71 2.53 6.83
C ASN A 66 16.45 1.45 7.64
N TYR A 67 16.56 1.62 8.96
CA TYR A 67 16.96 0.53 9.86
C TYR A 67 15.79 -0.42 10.05
N CYS A 68 16.07 -1.73 10.08
CA CYS A 68 15.07 -2.76 10.36
C CYS A 68 15.72 -3.90 11.13
N LYS A 69 15.03 -4.42 12.14
CA LYS A 69 15.49 -5.61 12.89
C LYS A 69 15.25 -6.92 12.12
N ASN A 70 14.30 -6.92 11.16
CA ASN A 70 13.87 -8.09 10.43
C ASN A 70 14.71 -8.34 9.18
N ASP A 71 14.70 -9.58 8.72
CA ASP A 71 15.53 -10.03 7.61
C ASP A 71 14.73 -10.63 6.45
N CYS A 72 13.58 -10.01 6.14
CA CYS A 72 12.71 -10.42 5.04
C CYS A 72 13.50 -10.58 3.73
N LEU A 73 13.29 -11.70 3.02
CA LEU A 73 14.16 -12.14 1.93
C LEU A 73 14.06 -11.28 0.67
N TYR A 74 13.03 -10.44 0.57
CA TYR A 74 12.75 -9.55 -0.56
C TYR A 74 13.13 -8.09 -0.32
N CYS A 75 13.44 -7.69 0.92
CA CYS A 75 13.46 -6.28 1.31
C CYS A 75 14.88 -5.70 1.31
N GLY A 76 15.11 -4.64 0.55
CA GLY A 76 16.42 -3.99 0.47
C GLY A 76 16.89 -3.30 1.75
N ILE A 77 15.99 -3.00 2.70
CA ILE A 77 16.36 -2.46 4.02
C ILE A 77 16.45 -3.53 5.11
N ARG A 78 16.46 -4.81 4.74
CA ARG A 78 16.63 -5.94 5.67
C ARG A 78 17.86 -5.79 6.55
N HIS A 79 17.83 -6.41 7.74
CA HIS A 79 18.90 -6.31 8.73
C HIS A 79 20.28 -6.66 8.17
N SER A 80 20.39 -7.81 7.49
CA SER A 80 21.66 -8.33 6.95
C SER A 80 22.21 -7.57 5.74
N ASN A 81 21.47 -6.61 5.17
CA ASN A 81 21.98 -5.83 4.04
C ASN A 81 23.00 -4.79 4.53
N THR A 82 24.30 -5.15 4.41
CA THR A 82 25.44 -4.29 4.78
C THR A 82 25.74 -3.20 3.75
N HIS A 83 25.14 -3.26 2.56
CA HIS A 83 25.29 -2.23 1.50
C HIS A 83 24.29 -1.08 1.65
N ALA A 84 23.30 -1.21 2.53
CA ALA A 84 22.33 -0.16 2.76
C ALA A 84 22.96 1.03 3.49
N ASP A 85 22.90 2.21 2.87
CA ASP A 85 23.30 3.47 3.51
C ASP A 85 22.20 3.87 4.51
N ARG A 86 22.45 3.58 5.80
CA ARG A 86 21.46 3.69 6.88
C ARG A 86 21.29 5.12 7.36
N TYR A 87 20.04 5.50 7.64
CA TYR A 87 19.68 6.81 8.18
C TYR A 87 18.49 6.74 9.13
N ARG A 88 18.38 7.75 9.97
CA ARG A 88 17.22 8.06 10.80
C ARG A 88 16.96 9.57 10.71
N LEU A 89 15.71 9.98 10.58
CA LEU A 89 15.33 11.38 10.70
C LEU A 89 15.14 11.75 12.16
N SER A 90 15.53 12.95 12.55
CA SER A 90 15.15 13.48 13.88
C SER A 90 13.67 13.87 13.92
N THR A 91 13.12 14.06 15.13
CA THR A 91 11.74 14.55 15.31
C THR A 91 11.54 15.87 14.56
N GLU A 92 12.52 16.79 14.63
CA GLU A 92 12.48 18.08 13.96
C GLU A 92 12.44 17.94 12.43
N GLN A 93 13.18 16.99 11.87
CA GLN A 93 13.17 16.70 10.43
C GLN A 93 11.82 16.10 9.99
N ILE A 94 11.22 15.22 10.79
CA ILE A 94 9.89 14.67 10.53
C ILE A 94 8.85 15.80 10.57
N MET A 95 8.90 16.68 11.57
CA MET A 95 8.00 17.83 11.70
C MET A 95 8.16 18.82 10.54
N ALA A 96 9.37 19.06 10.06
CA ALA A 96 9.62 19.91 8.88
C ALA A 96 9.02 19.29 7.60
N CYS A 97 9.06 17.96 7.43
CA CYS A 97 8.36 17.28 6.34
C CYS A 97 6.84 17.45 6.43
N CYS A 98 6.27 17.38 7.65
CA CYS A 98 4.85 17.61 7.86
C CYS A 98 4.47 19.07 7.55
N GLU A 99 5.28 20.05 7.94
CA GLU A 99 5.06 21.48 7.64
C GLU A 99 5.01 21.73 6.14
N SER A 100 6.05 21.33 5.42
CA SER A 100 6.10 21.43 3.96
C SER A 100 4.92 20.72 3.30
N GLY A 101 4.58 19.52 3.78
CA GLY A 101 3.43 18.78 3.27
C GLY A 101 2.10 19.49 3.52
N TYR A 102 1.90 20.07 4.69
CA TYR A 102 0.67 20.80 5.03
C TYR A 102 0.47 22.04 4.12
N GLU A 103 1.52 22.80 3.89
CA GLU A 103 1.53 23.94 2.97
C GLU A 103 1.19 23.52 1.53
N LEU A 104 1.65 22.35 1.09
CA LEU A 104 1.34 21.76 -0.21
C LEU A 104 -0.05 21.11 -0.29
N GLY A 105 -0.87 21.21 0.76
CA GLY A 105 -2.24 20.71 0.78
C GLY A 105 -2.39 19.23 1.16
N PHE A 106 -1.36 18.58 1.70
CA PHE A 106 -1.53 17.24 2.29
C PHE A 106 -2.30 17.35 3.62
N ARG A 107 -3.21 16.41 3.84
CA ARG A 107 -3.98 16.27 5.07
C ARG A 107 -3.86 14.85 5.66
N THR A 108 -2.92 14.09 5.17
CA THR A 108 -2.50 12.80 5.73
C THR A 108 -0.99 12.68 5.63
N PHE A 109 -0.35 12.33 6.75
CA PHE A 109 1.06 11.99 6.83
C PHE A 109 1.21 10.49 7.11
N VAL A 110 2.01 9.81 6.30
CA VAL A 110 2.33 8.39 6.46
C VAL A 110 3.76 8.28 6.96
N LEU A 111 3.92 7.92 8.21
CA LEU A 111 5.24 7.64 8.80
C LEU A 111 5.60 6.18 8.50
N GLN A 112 6.53 5.98 7.57
CA GLN A 112 6.96 4.67 7.14
C GLN A 112 8.42 4.41 7.49
N GLY A 113 8.71 3.23 8.00
CA GLY A 113 10.07 2.81 8.34
C GLY A 113 10.22 1.30 8.40
N GLY A 114 11.46 0.83 8.55
CA GLY A 114 11.69 -0.52 9.05
C GLY A 114 11.28 -0.64 10.52
N GLU A 115 11.28 -1.86 11.05
CA GLU A 115 11.10 -2.10 12.48
C GLU A 115 12.41 -1.73 13.21
N ASP A 116 12.56 -0.44 13.50
CA ASP A 116 13.76 0.15 14.09
C ASP A 116 13.60 0.32 15.62
N PRO A 117 14.36 -0.40 16.46
CA PRO A 117 14.27 -0.29 17.92
C PRO A 117 14.66 1.09 18.48
N TYR A 118 15.32 1.93 17.70
CA TYR A 118 15.65 3.30 18.09
C TYR A 118 14.38 4.14 18.35
N TYR A 119 13.34 3.92 17.56
CA TYR A 119 12.06 4.57 17.77
C TYR A 119 11.23 3.75 18.76
N THR A 120 11.47 4.01 20.06
CA THR A 120 10.68 3.44 21.15
C THR A 120 9.22 3.90 21.08
N ASP A 121 8.35 3.27 21.84
CA ASP A 121 6.94 3.65 21.87
C ASP A 121 6.75 5.10 22.31
N GLU A 122 7.53 5.55 23.29
CA GLU A 122 7.51 6.95 23.76
C GLU A 122 7.86 7.93 22.64
N ARG A 123 8.91 7.64 21.85
CA ARG A 123 9.31 8.49 20.71
C ARG A 123 8.26 8.54 19.62
N ILE A 124 7.64 7.41 19.30
CA ILE A 124 6.54 7.39 18.32
C ILE A 124 5.36 8.18 18.84
N CYS A 125 4.96 8.01 20.11
CA CYS A 125 3.89 8.79 20.73
C CYS A 125 4.18 10.31 20.73
N GLU A 126 5.42 10.71 21.04
CA GLU A 126 5.87 12.11 20.99
C GLU A 126 5.72 12.69 19.58
N ILE A 127 6.19 11.97 18.55
CA ILE A 127 6.08 12.41 17.16
C ILE A 127 4.60 12.52 16.74
N VAL A 128 3.79 11.51 17.02
CA VAL A 128 2.37 11.48 16.66
C VAL A 128 1.62 12.62 17.33
N SER A 129 1.75 12.77 18.66
CA SER A 129 1.09 13.84 19.41
C SER A 129 1.56 15.23 18.98
N GLY A 130 2.85 15.40 18.67
CA GLY A 130 3.40 16.64 18.12
C GLY A 130 2.78 17.01 16.75
N ILE A 131 2.60 16.03 15.86
CA ILE A 131 1.93 16.24 14.56
C ILE A 131 0.47 16.63 14.80
N LYS A 132 -0.26 15.92 15.67
CA LYS A 132 -1.68 16.17 15.95
C LYS A 132 -1.90 17.52 16.64
N ALA A 133 -0.99 17.94 17.51
CA ALA A 133 -1.06 19.25 18.16
C ALA A 133 -0.89 20.41 17.16
N LYS A 134 0.03 20.25 16.18
CA LYS A 134 0.31 21.28 15.16
C LYS A 134 -0.68 21.26 13.99
N TYR A 135 -1.15 20.06 13.60
CA TYR A 135 -2.04 19.83 12.45
C TYR A 135 -3.24 18.94 12.83
N PRO A 136 -4.19 19.44 13.64
CA PRO A 136 -5.29 18.64 14.17
C PRO A 136 -6.26 18.14 13.09
N ASP A 137 -6.31 18.82 11.94
CA ASP A 137 -7.10 18.45 10.77
C ASP A 137 -6.42 17.37 9.87
N CYS A 138 -5.21 16.95 10.23
CA CYS A 138 -4.49 15.92 9.50
C CYS A 138 -4.66 14.54 10.13
N ALA A 139 -4.67 13.52 9.28
CA ALA A 139 -4.56 12.12 9.70
C ALA A 139 -3.09 11.69 9.77
N VAL A 140 -2.75 10.93 10.81
CA VAL A 140 -1.45 10.27 10.96
C VAL A 140 -1.63 8.78 10.72
N THR A 141 -0.87 8.26 9.76
CA THR A 141 -0.80 6.82 9.44
C THR A 141 0.56 6.29 9.84
N LEU A 142 0.61 5.21 10.61
CA LEU A 142 1.84 4.50 10.92
C LEU A 142 2.01 3.28 10.01
N SER A 143 3.24 3.03 9.54
CA SER A 143 3.63 1.84 8.78
C SER A 143 5.04 1.43 9.23
N ILE A 144 5.13 0.87 10.45
CA ILE A 144 6.37 0.60 11.19
C ILE A 144 6.47 -0.85 11.68
N GLY A 145 5.78 -1.77 10.98
CA GLY A 145 5.85 -3.20 11.23
C GLY A 145 5.03 -3.70 12.40
N GLU A 146 5.43 -4.83 12.95
CA GLU A 146 4.73 -5.50 14.04
C GLU A 146 5.11 -4.90 15.40
N LYS A 147 4.09 -4.70 16.24
CA LYS A 147 4.20 -4.21 17.60
C LYS A 147 3.28 -5.01 18.52
N SER A 148 3.41 -4.83 19.84
CA SER A 148 2.43 -5.37 20.77
C SER A 148 1.12 -4.59 20.71
N LYS A 149 0.04 -5.19 21.20
CA LYS A 149 -1.28 -4.54 21.29
C LYS A 149 -1.21 -3.28 22.15
N GLU A 150 -0.42 -3.31 23.22
CA GLU A 150 -0.19 -2.17 24.11
C GLU A 150 0.51 -1.02 23.38
N SER A 151 1.53 -1.34 22.55
CA SER A 151 2.19 -0.33 21.72
C SER A 151 1.20 0.30 20.73
N TYR A 152 0.39 -0.52 20.05
CA TYR A 152 -0.65 -0.02 19.14
C TYR A 152 -1.64 0.87 19.86
N GLN A 153 -2.08 0.50 21.07
CA GLN A 153 -2.99 1.30 21.87
C GLN A 153 -2.37 2.65 22.24
N SER A 154 -1.10 2.66 22.66
CA SER A 154 -0.42 3.91 23.02
C SER A 154 -0.27 4.88 21.85
N TYR A 155 -0.01 4.36 20.63
CA TYR A 155 0.06 5.20 19.43
C TYR A 155 -1.32 5.74 19.03
N PHE A 156 -2.39 4.94 19.21
CA PHE A 156 -3.76 5.36 18.97
C PHE A 156 -4.16 6.48 19.94
N ASP A 157 -3.87 6.33 21.22
CA ASP A 157 -4.12 7.32 22.27
C ASP A 157 -3.32 8.61 22.04
N ALA A 158 -2.11 8.51 21.43
CA ALA A 158 -1.32 9.66 21.01
C ALA A 158 -1.89 10.36 19.78
N GLY A 159 -2.89 9.78 19.09
CA GLY A 159 -3.62 10.36 17.97
C GLY A 159 -3.31 9.77 16.59
N ALA A 160 -2.66 8.59 16.50
CA ALA A 160 -2.52 7.88 15.23
C ALA A 160 -3.89 7.40 14.75
N ASP A 161 -4.30 7.82 13.54
CA ASP A 161 -5.64 7.52 13.00
C ASP A 161 -5.66 6.19 12.23
N ARG A 162 -4.54 5.82 11.59
CA ARG A 162 -4.44 4.67 10.68
C ARG A 162 -3.18 3.89 10.90
N TYR A 163 -3.25 2.59 10.61
CA TYR A 163 -2.07 1.73 10.59
C TYR A 163 -2.06 0.87 9.34
N LEU A 164 -0.94 0.88 8.61
CA LEU A 164 -0.73 0.01 7.45
C LEU A 164 0.27 -1.09 7.82
N LEU A 165 -0.21 -2.32 7.84
CA LEU A 165 0.60 -3.52 8.04
C LEU A 165 0.25 -4.54 6.95
N ARG A 166 1.07 -4.63 5.90
CA ARG A 166 0.86 -5.62 4.85
C ARG A 166 1.07 -7.02 5.42
N HIS A 167 0.11 -7.92 5.15
CA HIS A 167 0.27 -9.34 5.54
C HIS A 167 1.23 -10.09 4.61
N GLU A 168 1.53 -9.52 3.43
CA GLU A 168 2.42 -9.96 2.35
C GLU A 168 1.95 -11.22 1.64
N THR A 169 1.35 -12.16 2.31
CA THR A 169 0.56 -13.30 1.85
C THR A 169 -0.22 -13.90 3.01
N ALA A 170 -1.38 -14.48 2.72
CA ALA A 170 -2.22 -15.17 3.72
C ALA A 170 -1.95 -16.69 3.79
N ASP A 171 -1.12 -17.23 2.88
CA ASP A 171 -0.69 -18.64 2.89
C ASP A 171 0.59 -18.84 3.72
N GLU A 172 0.56 -19.80 4.64
CA GLU A 172 1.65 -20.07 5.60
C GLU A 172 2.95 -20.52 4.92
N LYS A 173 2.84 -21.35 3.88
CA LYS A 173 4.03 -21.86 3.17
C LYS A 173 4.68 -20.76 2.35
N HIS A 174 3.87 -19.95 1.70
CA HIS A 174 4.35 -18.80 0.94
C HIS A 174 4.95 -17.74 1.89
N TYR A 175 4.32 -17.48 3.06
CA TYR A 175 4.87 -16.58 4.07
C TYR A 175 6.24 -17.01 4.56
N SER A 176 6.42 -18.30 4.85
CA SER A 176 7.71 -18.89 5.28
C SER A 176 8.77 -18.83 4.18
N ARG A 177 8.40 -18.77 2.90
CA ARG A 177 9.32 -18.56 1.78
C ARG A 177 9.80 -17.09 1.69
N LEU A 178 9.00 -16.13 2.11
CA LEU A 178 9.29 -14.70 2.02
C LEU A 178 10.03 -14.14 3.25
N HIS A 179 9.88 -14.79 4.40
CA HIS A 179 10.32 -14.28 5.68
C HIS A 179 11.25 -15.24 6.42
N PRO A 180 12.11 -14.75 7.33
CA PRO A 180 12.91 -15.61 8.19
C PRO A 180 12.03 -16.40 9.16
N ALA A 181 12.57 -17.51 9.67
CA ALA A 181 11.84 -18.49 10.50
C ALA A 181 11.30 -17.91 11.83
N GLU A 182 11.86 -16.81 12.28
CA GLU A 182 11.44 -16.12 13.52
C GLU A 182 10.15 -15.32 13.32
N MET A 183 9.74 -15.06 12.07
CA MET A 183 8.50 -14.35 11.75
C MET A 183 7.37 -15.34 11.52
N SER A 184 6.17 -15.01 12.02
CA SER A 184 4.99 -15.86 11.97
C SER A 184 3.84 -15.15 11.26
N LEU A 185 3.21 -15.84 10.29
CA LEU A 185 1.98 -15.35 9.66
C LEU A 185 0.86 -15.20 10.69
N ALA A 186 0.76 -16.13 11.64
CA ALA A 186 -0.26 -16.05 12.68
C ALA A 186 -0.11 -14.77 13.52
N ASN A 187 1.13 -14.39 13.90
CA ASN A 187 1.39 -13.14 14.61
C ASN A 187 1.08 -11.92 13.72
N ARG A 188 1.45 -11.95 12.44
CA ARG A 188 1.14 -10.89 11.48
C ARG A 188 -0.36 -10.64 11.35
N LYS A 189 -1.15 -11.73 11.23
CA LYS A 189 -2.61 -11.65 11.20
C LYS A 189 -3.18 -11.15 12.54
N GLN A 190 -2.65 -11.62 13.68
CA GLN A 190 -3.08 -11.15 15.00
C GLN A 190 -2.86 -9.66 15.19
N CYS A 191 -1.72 -9.11 14.77
CA CYS A 191 -1.46 -7.67 14.79
C CYS A 191 -2.54 -6.87 14.02
N LEU A 192 -3.01 -7.37 12.87
CA LEU A 192 -4.07 -6.72 12.10
C LEU A 192 -5.41 -6.74 12.82
N TRP A 193 -5.73 -7.84 13.52
CA TRP A 193 -6.94 -7.95 14.34
C TRP A 193 -6.86 -7.03 15.57
N ASP A 194 -5.71 -6.94 16.24
CA ASP A 194 -5.50 -6.04 17.38
C ASP A 194 -5.69 -4.58 16.94
N LEU A 195 -5.13 -4.18 15.81
CA LEU A 195 -5.32 -2.84 15.24
C LEU A 195 -6.81 -2.54 14.95
N LYS A 196 -7.54 -3.53 14.41
CA LYS A 196 -8.97 -3.37 14.14
C LYS A 196 -9.78 -3.23 15.43
N GLU A 197 -9.48 -4.05 16.46
CA GLU A 197 -10.14 -4.01 17.76
C GLU A 197 -9.91 -2.68 18.50
N ILE A 198 -8.71 -2.11 18.40
CA ILE A 198 -8.38 -0.79 18.96
C ILE A 198 -9.19 0.34 18.30
N GLY A 199 -9.55 0.19 17.02
CA GLY A 199 -10.35 1.18 16.30
C GLY A 199 -9.60 1.96 15.22
N TYR A 200 -8.43 1.51 14.79
CA TYR A 200 -7.73 2.11 13.65
C TYR A 200 -8.49 1.96 12.33
N GLN A 201 -8.31 2.91 11.42
CA GLN A 201 -8.50 2.60 10.00
C GLN A 201 -7.35 1.68 9.56
N VAL A 202 -7.62 0.37 9.54
CA VAL A 202 -6.61 -0.66 9.26
C VAL A 202 -6.33 -0.78 7.78
N GLY A 203 -5.06 -0.84 7.42
CA GLY A 203 -4.58 -1.18 6.08
C GLY A 203 -3.82 -2.51 6.08
N CYS A 204 -4.14 -3.39 5.15
CA CYS A 204 -3.40 -4.62 4.87
C CYS A 204 -2.90 -4.66 3.44
N GLY A 205 -2.46 -5.80 2.93
CA GLY A 205 -2.06 -5.98 1.54
C GLY A 205 -0.97 -7.02 1.34
N PHE A 206 -0.61 -7.23 0.10
CA PHE A 206 0.36 -8.23 -0.32
C PHE A 206 1.17 -7.77 -1.54
N MET A 207 2.25 -8.48 -1.85
CA MET A 207 3.01 -8.29 -3.09
C MET A 207 2.40 -9.14 -4.21
N VAL A 208 2.39 -8.60 -5.44
CA VAL A 208 1.92 -9.30 -6.63
C VAL A 208 3.10 -9.84 -7.41
N GLY A 209 3.08 -11.14 -7.73
CA GLY A 209 4.16 -11.81 -8.43
C GLY A 209 5.40 -12.05 -7.57
N SER A 210 5.26 -12.15 -6.26
CA SER A 210 6.37 -12.51 -5.36
C SER A 210 6.78 -13.98 -5.55
N PRO A 211 8.04 -14.33 -5.25
CA PRO A 211 8.57 -15.67 -5.49
C PRO A 211 7.74 -16.77 -4.84
N GLY A 212 7.17 -17.66 -5.64
CA GLY A 212 6.32 -18.77 -5.19
C GLY A 212 4.84 -18.44 -5.04
N GLN A 213 4.40 -17.24 -5.39
CA GLN A 213 2.98 -16.88 -5.44
C GLN A 213 2.26 -17.68 -6.55
N THR A 214 1.07 -18.14 -6.26
CA THR A 214 0.18 -18.85 -7.18
C THR A 214 -1.23 -18.27 -7.10
N VAL A 215 -2.14 -18.73 -7.96
CA VAL A 215 -3.55 -18.32 -7.90
C VAL A 215 -4.20 -18.74 -6.59
N GLU A 216 -3.80 -19.91 -6.04
CA GLU A 216 -4.25 -20.40 -4.73
C GLU A 216 -3.85 -19.43 -3.61
N THR A 217 -2.59 -19.00 -3.57
CA THR A 217 -2.13 -18.06 -2.54
C THR A 217 -2.79 -16.69 -2.69
N LEU A 218 -3.03 -16.21 -3.91
CA LEU A 218 -3.80 -14.99 -4.17
C LEU A 218 -5.26 -15.12 -3.73
N TYR A 219 -5.86 -16.29 -3.90
CA TYR A 219 -7.22 -16.55 -3.42
C TYR A 219 -7.29 -16.49 -1.89
N GLU A 220 -6.31 -17.09 -1.19
CA GLU A 220 -6.18 -16.98 0.28
C GLU A 220 -6.03 -15.50 0.72
N ASP A 221 -5.24 -14.71 -0.01
CA ASP A 221 -5.10 -13.28 0.25
C ASP A 221 -6.44 -12.53 0.13
N LEU A 222 -7.24 -12.82 -0.90
CA LEU A 222 -8.55 -12.22 -1.08
C LEU A 222 -9.56 -12.68 -0.02
N GLN A 223 -9.51 -13.94 0.41
CA GLN A 223 -10.35 -14.44 1.51
C GLN A 223 -9.98 -13.76 2.84
N PHE A 224 -8.68 -13.61 3.13
CA PHE A 224 -8.24 -12.90 4.33
C PHE A 224 -8.65 -11.42 4.31
N ILE A 225 -8.54 -10.73 3.16
CA ILE A 225 -9.04 -9.36 3.01
C ILE A 225 -10.55 -9.30 3.26
N LYS A 226 -11.31 -10.26 2.77
CA LYS A 226 -12.75 -10.34 3.00
C LYS A 226 -13.08 -10.55 4.48
N GLU A 227 -12.35 -11.41 5.18
CA GLU A 227 -12.53 -11.69 6.61
C GLU A 227 -12.14 -10.47 7.47
N LEU A 228 -10.99 -9.87 7.19
CA LEU A 228 -10.48 -8.72 7.92
C LEU A 228 -11.32 -7.46 7.68
N GLU A 229 -11.94 -7.29 6.52
CA GLU A 229 -12.66 -6.07 6.10
C GLU A 229 -11.83 -4.79 6.37
N PRO A 230 -10.65 -4.65 5.76
CA PRO A 230 -9.77 -3.52 6.01
C PRO A 230 -10.29 -2.25 5.35
N HIS A 231 -9.91 -1.11 5.88
CA HIS A 231 -10.23 0.21 5.30
C HIS A 231 -9.33 0.56 4.10
N MET A 232 -8.14 -0.04 4.03
CA MET A 232 -7.19 0.14 2.93
C MET A 232 -6.53 -1.19 2.57
N VAL A 233 -6.31 -1.41 1.25
CA VAL A 233 -5.54 -2.56 0.75
C VAL A 233 -4.43 -2.07 -0.15
N GLY A 234 -3.18 -2.22 0.30
CA GLY A 234 -1.99 -1.81 -0.44
C GLY A 234 -1.35 -2.98 -1.18
N ILE A 235 -1.63 -3.14 -2.47
CA ILE A 235 -0.95 -4.10 -3.32
C ILE A 235 -0.06 -3.40 -4.35
N GLY A 236 0.97 -4.11 -4.80
CA GLY A 236 1.85 -3.65 -5.87
C GLY A 236 2.76 -4.77 -6.32
N PRO A 237 3.34 -4.65 -7.52
CA PRO A 237 4.22 -5.68 -8.04
C PRO A 237 5.44 -5.87 -7.12
N PHE A 238 5.83 -7.13 -6.93
CA PHE A 238 7.15 -7.46 -6.42
C PHE A 238 8.19 -6.93 -7.42
N ILE A 239 9.22 -6.30 -6.92
CA ILE A 239 10.39 -5.88 -7.68
C ILE A 239 11.62 -6.36 -6.92
N SER A 240 12.50 -7.11 -7.59
CA SER A 240 13.71 -7.62 -6.98
C SER A 240 14.63 -6.49 -6.51
N GLN A 241 15.47 -6.79 -5.51
CA GLN A 241 16.50 -5.89 -5.02
C GLN A 241 17.83 -6.65 -4.98
N LYS A 242 18.86 -6.07 -5.60
CA LYS A 242 20.16 -6.72 -5.90
C LYS A 242 20.92 -7.24 -4.67
N ASP A 243 20.69 -6.65 -3.51
CA ASP A 243 21.37 -7.00 -2.24
C ASP A 243 20.49 -7.89 -1.33
N THR A 244 19.56 -8.64 -1.94
CA THR A 244 18.66 -9.55 -1.23
C THR A 244 18.78 -10.98 -1.75
N PRO A 245 18.33 -11.99 -1.00
CA PRO A 245 18.26 -13.37 -1.50
C PRO A 245 17.43 -13.52 -2.79
N PHE A 246 16.48 -12.61 -3.03
CA PHE A 246 15.63 -12.62 -4.23
C PHE A 246 16.11 -11.71 -5.36
N ALA A 247 17.40 -11.38 -5.38
CA ALA A 247 18.00 -10.49 -6.39
C ALA A 247 17.75 -10.95 -7.84
N ASN A 248 17.69 -12.26 -8.06
CA ASN A 248 17.53 -12.87 -9.40
C ASN A 248 16.11 -13.39 -9.66
N GLU A 249 15.18 -13.16 -8.75
CA GLU A 249 13.79 -13.58 -8.94
C GLU A 249 13.07 -12.64 -9.92
N LYS A 250 12.16 -13.22 -10.70
CA LYS A 250 11.36 -12.46 -11.68
C LYS A 250 10.43 -11.49 -10.94
N SER A 251 10.42 -10.24 -11.36
CA SER A 251 9.46 -9.25 -10.85
C SER A 251 8.03 -9.56 -11.27
N GLY A 252 7.08 -9.16 -10.44
CA GLY A 252 5.65 -9.17 -10.75
C GLY A 252 5.31 -8.25 -11.91
N THR A 253 4.11 -8.38 -12.45
CA THR A 253 3.69 -7.65 -13.65
C THR A 253 2.72 -6.51 -13.32
N MET A 254 2.70 -5.50 -14.18
CA MET A 254 1.69 -4.44 -14.11
C MET A 254 0.30 -5.01 -14.39
N ASP A 255 0.14 -5.85 -15.41
CA ASP A 255 -1.16 -6.36 -15.83
C ASP A 255 -1.86 -7.14 -14.72
N GLU A 256 -1.17 -8.10 -14.11
CA GLU A 256 -1.70 -8.88 -12.98
C GLU A 256 -2.05 -7.97 -11.78
N THR A 257 -1.21 -6.99 -11.48
CA THR A 257 -1.48 -6.01 -10.42
C THR A 257 -2.76 -5.20 -10.71
N LEU A 258 -2.97 -4.76 -11.96
CA LEU A 258 -4.16 -4.01 -12.35
C LEU A 258 -5.44 -4.87 -12.31
N ARG A 259 -5.35 -6.14 -12.70
CA ARG A 259 -6.47 -7.10 -12.57
C ARG A 259 -6.86 -7.27 -11.10
N LEU A 260 -5.88 -7.50 -10.23
CA LEU A 260 -6.11 -7.66 -8.79
C LEU A 260 -6.65 -6.37 -8.13
N LEU A 261 -6.15 -5.19 -8.50
CA LEU A 261 -6.74 -3.91 -8.05
C LEU A 261 -8.21 -3.82 -8.43
N SER A 262 -8.55 -4.20 -9.69
CA SER A 262 -9.92 -4.17 -10.18
C SER A 262 -10.80 -5.18 -9.41
N ILE A 263 -10.33 -6.40 -9.22
CA ILE A 263 -11.05 -7.43 -8.47
C ILE A 263 -11.30 -6.98 -7.02
N ILE A 264 -10.27 -6.47 -6.34
CA ILE A 264 -10.41 -5.96 -4.97
C ILE A 264 -11.42 -4.82 -4.90
N ARG A 265 -11.44 -3.90 -5.87
CA ARG A 265 -12.44 -2.83 -5.92
C ARG A 265 -13.85 -3.37 -6.07
N LEU A 266 -14.07 -4.43 -6.86
CA LEU A 266 -15.40 -5.00 -7.06
C LEU A 266 -15.91 -5.73 -5.80
N ILE A 267 -15.04 -6.47 -5.11
CA ILE A 267 -15.43 -7.20 -3.89
C ILE A 267 -15.47 -6.31 -2.64
N HIS A 268 -14.67 -5.22 -2.60
CA HIS A 268 -14.64 -4.24 -1.52
C HIS A 268 -14.82 -2.80 -2.06
N PRO A 269 -16.04 -2.40 -2.41
CA PRO A 269 -16.30 -1.15 -3.14
C PRO A 269 -15.80 0.13 -2.48
N LYS A 270 -15.77 0.18 -1.14
CA LYS A 270 -15.37 1.36 -0.36
C LYS A 270 -13.90 1.37 0.06
N VAL A 271 -13.15 0.30 -0.20
CA VAL A 271 -11.75 0.21 0.25
C VAL A 271 -10.87 1.29 -0.39
N LEU A 272 -9.95 1.84 0.38
CA LEU A 272 -8.94 2.77 -0.13
C LEU A 272 -7.81 1.95 -0.80
N LEU A 273 -7.57 2.17 -2.09
CA LEU A 273 -6.59 1.43 -2.89
C LEU A 273 -5.49 2.37 -3.42
N PRO A 274 -4.25 2.21 -2.98
CA PRO A 274 -3.13 2.97 -3.53
C PRO A 274 -2.71 2.50 -4.93
N ALA A 275 -2.53 3.45 -5.86
CA ALA A 275 -1.69 3.25 -7.03
C ALA A 275 -0.22 3.45 -6.59
N THR A 276 0.46 2.35 -6.29
CA THR A 276 1.74 2.35 -5.57
C THR A 276 2.91 2.91 -6.38
N THR A 277 3.99 3.31 -5.69
CA THR A 277 5.25 3.70 -6.32
C THR A 277 5.84 2.55 -7.15
N ALA A 278 5.67 1.30 -6.71
CA ALA A 278 6.13 0.12 -7.44
C ALA A 278 5.47 0.00 -8.84
N LEU A 279 4.16 0.26 -8.96
CA LEU A 279 3.49 0.34 -10.27
C LEU A 279 4.11 1.42 -11.17
N GLY A 280 4.40 2.60 -10.61
CA GLY A 280 5.06 3.67 -11.33
C GLY A 280 6.52 3.33 -11.70
N THR A 281 7.18 2.48 -10.92
CA THR A 281 8.55 2.01 -11.19
C THR A 281 8.61 1.05 -12.36
N ILE A 282 7.69 0.10 -12.46
CA ILE A 282 7.68 -0.88 -13.56
C ILE A 282 7.11 -0.33 -14.87
N HIS A 283 6.32 0.76 -14.81
CA HIS A 283 5.74 1.37 -16.00
C HIS A 283 5.50 2.88 -15.80
N PRO A 284 5.90 3.76 -16.75
CA PRO A 284 5.75 5.22 -16.62
C PRO A 284 4.33 5.70 -16.35
N LEU A 285 3.30 5.01 -16.89
CA LEU A 285 1.87 5.28 -16.67
C LEU A 285 1.25 4.32 -15.63
N GLY A 286 2.05 3.64 -14.81
CA GLY A 286 1.55 2.63 -13.87
C GLY A 286 0.57 3.19 -12.85
N ARG A 287 0.81 4.41 -12.35
CA ARG A 287 -0.10 5.05 -11.40
C ARG A 287 -1.44 5.44 -12.04
N GLU A 288 -1.42 6.03 -13.24
CA GLU A 288 -2.64 6.37 -14.00
C GLU A 288 -3.47 5.13 -14.30
N LYS A 289 -2.83 4.08 -14.79
CA LYS A 289 -3.49 2.80 -15.06
C LYS A 289 -4.05 2.17 -13.78
N GLY A 290 -3.34 2.29 -12.66
CA GLY A 290 -3.84 1.88 -11.33
C GLY A 290 -5.12 2.62 -10.93
N ILE A 291 -5.15 3.94 -11.08
CA ILE A 291 -6.35 4.75 -10.81
C ILE A 291 -7.50 4.34 -11.73
N GLN A 292 -7.24 4.16 -13.03
CA GLN A 292 -8.24 3.68 -14.00
C GLN A 292 -8.68 2.23 -13.77
N SER A 293 -7.98 1.49 -12.92
CA SER A 293 -8.32 0.12 -12.49
C SER A 293 -8.95 0.08 -11.08
N GLY A 294 -9.49 1.21 -10.60
CA GLY A 294 -10.22 1.30 -9.35
C GLY A 294 -9.40 1.76 -8.13
N ALA A 295 -8.11 2.07 -8.26
CA ALA A 295 -7.37 2.74 -7.19
C ALA A 295 -7.84 4.20 -7.03
N ASN A 296 -7.63 4.77 -5.82
CA ASN A 296 -8.07 6.13 -5.51
C ASN A 296 -7.12 6.87 -4.55
N VAL A 297 -5.94 6.32 -4.28
CA VAL A 297 -4.92 6.93 -3.40
C VAL A 297 -3.58 6.96 -4.11
N VAL A 298 -2.81 8.04 -3.94
CA VAL A 298 -1.40 8.14 -4.33
C VAL A 298 -0.58 8.68 -3.16
N MET A 299 0.70 8.27 -3.08
CA MET A 299 1.58 8.62 -1.96
C MET A 299 2.86 9.31 -2.46
N PRO A 300 2.83 10.62 -2.73
CA PRO A 300 4.05 11.39 -2.98
C PRO A 300 4.98 11.40 -1.76
N ASN A 301 6.29 11.39 -2.02
CA ASN A 301 7.31 11.35 -0.99
C ASN A 301 7.59 12.76 -0.44
N LEU A 302 7.48 12.94 0.88
CA LEU A 302 7.80 14.18 1.61
C LEU A 302 9.14 14.11 2.34
N SER A 303 9.81 12.95 2.37
CA SER A 303 11.11 12.83 3.04
C SER A 303 12.13 13.80 2.44
N PRO A 304 13.14 14.25 3.18
CA PRO A 304 14.20 15.08 2.64
C PRO A 304 14.89 14.41 1.43
N VAL A 305 15.17 15.17 0.37
CA VAL A 305 15.71 14.63 -0.90
C VAL A 305 17.01 13.85 -0.68
N ASN A 306 17.88 14.30 0.25
CA ASN A 306 19.18 13.68 0.54
C ASN A 306 19.10 12.28 1.20
N VAL A 307 17.90 11.79 1.57
CA VAL A 307 17.72 10.43 2.14
C VAL A 307 16.81 9.54 1.30
N ARG A 308 16.09 10.06 0.31
CA ARG A 308 15.12 9.29 -0.47
C ARG A 308 15.74 8.13 -1.24
N ASP A 309 16.93 8.34 -1.78
CA ASP A 309 17.70 7.32 -2.49
C ASP A 309 18.29 6.24 -1.57
N LYS A 310 18.26 6.47 -0.24
CA LYS A 310 18.71 5.51 0.78
C LYS A 310 17.59 4.55 1.22
N TYR A 311 16.33 4.87 0.96
CA TYR A 311 15.19 4.01 1.29
C TYR A 311 14.84 3.08 0.11
N LYS A 312 15.71 2.10 -0.14
CA LYS A 312 15.65 1.18 -1.29
C LYS A 312 15.03 -0.15 -0.90
N LEU A 313 13.71 -0.23 -0.82
CA LEU A 313 13.01 -1.50 -0.61
C LEU A 313 13.24 -2.47 -1.77
N TYR A 314 13.34 -1.94 -2.99
CA TYR A 314 13.54 -2.62 -4.26
C TYR A 314 14.36 -1.75 -5.22
N ASP A 315 14.89 -2.34 -6.31
CA ASP A 315 15.71 -1.62 -7.28
C ASP A 315 14.90 -0.66 -8.16
N ASN A 316 15.57 0.35 -8.69
CA ASN A 316 15.03 1.36 -9.60
C ASN A 316 13.82 2.14 -9.05
N LYS A 317 13.67 2.23 -7.74
CA LYS A 317 12.60 3.01 -7.11
C LYS A 317 12.60 4.45 -7.64
N ILE A 318 11.47 4.90 -8.16
CA ILE A 318 11.27 6.26 -8.69
C ILE A 318 10.99 7.29 -7.59
N CYS A 319 10.98 8.58 -7.96
CA CYS A 319 10.69 9.72 -7.07
C CYS A 319 11.73 9.90 -5.96
N THR A 320 13.01 9.74 -6.29
CA THR A 320 14.11 9.88 -5.34
C THR A 320 14.79 11.26 -5.40
N GLY A 321 14.63 12.03 -6.50
CA GLY A 321 15.33 13.29 -6.72
C GLY A 321 14.48 14.56 -6.74
N ASP A 322 13.14 14.44 -6.85
CA ASP A 322 12.26 15.61 -7.00
C ASP A 322 11.87 16.21 -5.64
N GLU A 323 11.77 17.52 -5.56
CA GLU A 323 11.23 18.21 -4.38
C GLU A 323 9.74 17.84 -4.16
N ALA A 324 9.26 17.99 -2.91
CA ALA A 324 7.89 17.64 -2.56
C ALA A 324 6.84 18.43 -3.36
N ALA A 325 7.10 19.71 -3.63
CA ALA A 325 6.24 20.57 -4.44
C ALA A 325 6.15 20.08 -5.88
N GLU A 326 7.28 19.73 -6.51
CA GLU A 326 7.33 19.19 -7.88
C GLU A 326 6.56 17.89 -7.99
N CYS A 327 6.77 16.98 -7.04
CA CYS A 327 6.02 15.72 -6.95
C CYS A 327 4.52 15.95 -6.82
N ARG A 328 4.09 16.93 -6.03
CA ARG A 328 2.68 17.27 -5.83
C ARG A 328 2.04 17.76 -7.13
N PHE A 329 2.65 18.74 -7.80
CA PHE A 329 2.13 19.29 -9.05
C PHE A 329 2.20 18.30 -10.21
N CYS A 330 3.29 17.55 -10.33
CA CYS A 330 3.40 16.46 -11.30
C CYS A 330 2.24 15.47 -11.14
N MET A 331 1.96 15.01 -9.92
CA MET A 331 0.88 14.07 -9.64
C MET A 331 -0.49 14.65 -9.98
N GLU A 332 -0.75 15.91 -9.63
CA GLU A 332 -2.00 16.58 -9.96
C GLU A 332 -2.24 16.64 -11.47
N ASN A 333 -1.23 17.06 -12.24
CA ASN A 333 -1.31 17.12 -13.70
C ASN A 333 -1.54 15.72 -14.32
N ARG A 334 -0.87 14.70 -13.82
CA ARG A 334 -1.04 13.31 -14.26
C ARG A 334 -2.46 12.80 -13.99
N MET A 335 -3.01 13.04 -12.81
CA MET A 335 -4.39 12.63 -12.48
C MET A 335 -5.40 13.41 -13.34
N LYS A 336 -5.19 14.71 -13.52
CA LYS A 336 -6.05 15.54 -14.38
C LYS A 336 -6.05 15.08 -15.85
N SER A 337 -4.92 14.61 -16.37
CA SER A 337 -4.82 14.10 -17.76
C SER A 337 -5.69 12.86 -18.03
N ILE A 338 -6.09 12.13 -16.99
CA ILE A 338 -6.96 10.95 -17.07
C ILE A 338 -8.38 11.21 -16.51
N GLY A 339 -8.75 12.49 -16.28
CA GLY A 339 -10.08 12.88 -15.84
C GLY A 339 -10.33 12.82 -14.33
N TYR A 340 -9.28 12.66 -13.53
CA TYR A 340 -9.35 12.61 -12.06
C TYR A 340 -8.83 13.90 -11.43
N GLN A 341 -9.24 14.16 -10.20
CA GLN A 341 -8.88 15.34 -9.42
C GLN A 341 -8.20 14.94 -8.10
N VAL A 342 -7.00 15.45 -7.88
CA VAL A 342 -6.35 15.38 -6.56
C VAL A 342 -7.05 16.36 -5.61
N VAL A 343 -7.46 15.87 -4.44
CA VAL A 343 -8.21 16.67 -3.46
C VAL A 343 -7.41 16.92 -2.18
N VAL A 344 -7.65 18.09 -1.56
CA VAL A 344 -7.12 18.42 -0.24
C VAL A 344 -8.10 17.88 0.80
N SER A 345 -7.82 16.69 1.31
CA SER A 345 -8.68 15.96 2.24
C SER A 345 -7.85 14.97 3.04
N ARG A 346 -8.33 14.59 4.24
CA ARG A 346 -7.77 13.46 4.99
C ARG A 346 -7.89 12.14 4.22
N GLY A 347 -8.86 12.02 3.29
CA GLY A 347 -9.10 10.80 2.54
C GLY A 347 -9.38 9.61 3.46
N ASP A 348 -10.30 9.80 4.41
CA ASP A 348 -10.78 8.73 5.28
C ASP A 348 -11.62 7.71 4.49
N TYR A 349 -11.77 6.52 5.02
CA TYR A 349 -12.69 5.51 4.51
C TYR A 349 -14.12 6.05 4.58
N ALA A 350 -14.95 5.76 3.57
CA ALA A 350 -16.24 6.42 3.36
C ALA A 350 -17.25 6.30 4.53
N ASP A 351 -17.12 5.27 5.36
CA ASP A 351 -18.00 5.02 6.50
C ASP A 351 -17.32 5.26 7.86
N PHE A 352 -16.19 5.98 7.90
CA PHE A 352 -15.39 6.18 9.12
C PHE A 352 -15.55 7.58 9.68
#